data_cc454a6f4bcd9c20e79203fb97bb5745
#
_entry.id   cc454a6f4bcd9c20e79203fb97bb5745
#
_cell.length_a   1.000
_cell.length_b   1.000
_cell.length_c   1.000
_cell.angle_alpha   90.00
_cell.angle_beta   90.00
_cell.angle_gamma   90.00
#
_symmetry.space_group_name_H-M   'P 1'
#
loop_
_entity.id
_entity.type
_entity.pdbx_description
1 polymer ?
#
loop_
_entity_poly.entity_id
_entity_poly.type
_entity_poly.pdbx_seq_one_letter_code
_entity_poly.pdbx_strand_id
1 'polypeptide(L)'
;MQSIIASLAVQHGLSKAETLQEIESAFSIILSRRYRLEVMVYFREDLRLEALAYNKVGGVILQRALDLPTILSRNTLRKYLEEHLAMAAVFKLVRRYKSVEKNLLWGEVTGCDPEYNLYVETEILPGERTIAVCPSNRVGLHERYGGHFGAGQLRAFHLRRVEPVSLNGTPRLKVVLDRVSKTLVETLLRDHLEFDSKQIKLRCVKRYVGHKSIVLATKQLPKKAIIAVDRELKERVQVQIVKNLP
;
A
#
# COMPACT_ATOMS: atom_id res chain seq x y z
N MET A 1 10.38 -17.80 26.54
CA MET A 1 10.44 -17.63 25.08
C MET A 1 9.04 -17.42 24.49
N GLN A 2 8.07 -18.31 24.73
CA GLN A 2 6.70 -18.19 24.16
C GLN A 2 6.00 -16.86 24.48
N SER A 3 6.08 -16.35 25.70
CA SER A 3 5.48 -15.07 26.10
C SER A 3 6.09 -13.86 25.36
N ILE A 4 7.40 -13.90 25.10
CA ILE A 4 8.10 -12.84 24.36
C ILE A 4 7.65 -12.86 22.89
N ILE A 5 7.60 -14.03 22.27
CA ILE A 5 7.14 -14.16 20.87
C ILE A 5 5.68 -13.71 20.73
N ALA A 6 4.82 -14.09 21.68
CA ALA A 6 3.43 -13.65 21.69
C ALA A 6 3.30 -12.12 21.85
N SER A 7 4.11 -11.52 22.72
CA SER A 7 4.14 -10.05 22.88
C SER A 7 4.58 -9.35 21.61
N LEU A 8 5.66 -9.82 20.96
CA LEU A 8 6.13 -9.27 19.69
C LEU A 8 5.09 -9.42 18.56
N ALA A 9 4.43 -10.58 18.51
CA ALA A 9 3.37 -10.83 17.53
C ALA A 9 2.22 -9.80 17.66
N VAL A 10 1.74 -9.57 18.88
CA VAL A 10 0.69 -8.58 19.16
C VAL A 10 1.17 -7.16 18.84
N GLN A 11 2.38 -6.80 19.29
CA GLN A 11 2.96 -5.47 19.08
C GLN A 11 3.06 -5.09 17.60
N HIS A 12 3.41 -6.05 16.74
CA HIS A 12 3.60 -5.81 15.31
C HIS A 12 2.41 -6.26 14.43
N GLY A 13 1.31 -6.77 15.01
CA GLY A 13 0.15 -7.25 14.25
C GLY A 13 0.47 -8.45 13.34
N LEU A 14 1.46 -9.25 13.73
CA LEU A 14 1.85 -10.49 13.05
C LEU A 14 1.23 -11.70 13.75
N SER A 15 1.04 -12.79 13.03
CA SER A 15 0.75 -14.07 13.65
C SER A 15 1.98 -14.65 14.35
N LYS A 16 1.80 -15.61 15.26
CA LYS A 16 2.92 -16.27 15.90
C LYS A 16 3.86 -16.93 14.89
N ALA A 17 3.32 -17.58 13.86
CA ALA A 17 4.11 -18.22 12.81
C ALA A 17 4.91 -17.21 12.00
N GLU A 18 4.29 -16.10 11.57
CA GLU A 18 4.98 -15.01 10.89
C GLU A 18 6.10 -14.42 11.76
N THR A 19 5.83 -14.22 13.05
CA THR A 19 6.84 -13.68 13.99
C THR A 19 8.04 -14.61 14.13
N LEU A 20 7.83 -15.91 14.25
CA LEU A 20 8.91 -16.90 14.29
C LEU A 20 9.74 -16.86 13.01
N GLN A 21 9.09 -16.91 11.85
CA GLN A 21 9.75 -16.86 10.55
C GLN A 21 10.58 -15.58 10.35
N GLU A 22 10.05 -14.44 10.77
CA GLU A 22 10.77 -13.16 10.65
C GLU A 22 11.96 -13.08 11.62
N ILE A 23 11.87 -13.67 12.82
CA ILE A 23 12.99 -13.80 13.75
C ILE A 23 14.09 -14.70 13.14
N GLU A 24 13.73 -15.85 12.57
CA GLU A 24 14.65 -16.74 11.87
C GLU A 24 15.38 -16.03 10.72
N SER A 25 14.62 -15.29 9.92
CA SER A 25 15.14 -14.48 8.81
C SER A 25 16.11 -13.40 9.31
N ALA A 26 15.74 -12.66 10.34
CA ALA A 26 16.57 -11.61 10.93
C ALA A 26 17.92 -12.16 11.39
N PHE A 27 17.92 -13.26 12.15
CA PHE A 27 19.15 -13.90 12.60
C PHE A 27 19.96 -14.47 11.45
N SER A 28 19.33 -15.09 10.47
CA SER A 28 20.00 -15.60 9.26
C SER A 28 20.78 -14.50 8.54
N ILE A 29 20.17 -13.33 8.37
CA ILE A 29 20.79 -12.16 7.73
C ILE A 29 21.98 -11.64 8.55
N ILE A 30 21.80 -11.49 9.87
CA ILE A 30 22.87 -10.99 10.77
C ILE A 30 24.08 -11.93 10.72
N LEU A 31 23.83 -13.23 10.89
CA LEU A 31 24.90 -14.21 10.96
C LEU A 31 25.60 -14.37 9.61
N SER A 32 24.84 -14.38 8.50
CA SER A 32 25.42 -14.44 7.17
C SER A 32 26.35 -13.25 6.90
N ARG A 33 25.97 -12.04 7.27
CA ARG A 33 26.80 -10.84 7.14
C ARG A 33 28.05 -10.91 8.02
N ARG A 34 27.89 -11.37 9.28
CA ARG A 34 29.01 -11.43 10.24
C ARG A 34 30.07 -12.43 9.85
N TYR A 35 29.62 -13.63 9.41
CA TYR A 35 30.53 -14.72 9.09
C TYR A 35 30.90 -14.81 7.60
N ARG A 36 30.29 -13.99 6.74
CA ARG A 36 30.46 -14.00 5.28
C ARG A 36 30.20 -15.38 4.66
N LEU A 37 29.26 -16.10 5.25
CA LEU A 37 28.79 -17.41 4.83
C LEU A 37 27.28 -17.36 4.70
N GLU A 38 26.71 -18.25 3.92
CA GLU A 38 25.27 -18.45 3.95
C GLU A 38 24.90 -19.18 5.25
N VAL A 39 24.09 -18.54 6.09
CA VAL A 39 23.65 -19.08 7.37
C VAL A 39 22.12 -19.06 7.40
N MET A 40 21.54 -20.22 7.63
CA MET A 40 20.12 -20.40 7.91
C MET A 40 19.92 -20.58 9.41
N VAL A 41 18.99 -19.84 9.98
CA VAL A 41 18.57 -19.98 11.37
C VAL A 41 17.13 -20.46 11.42
N TYR A 42 16.83 -21.37 12.32
CA TYR A 42 15.50 -21.90 12.50
C TYR A 42 15.23 -22.21 13.96
N PHE A 43 13.93 -22.20 14.34
CA PHE A 43 13.49 -22.67 15.65
C PHE A 43 13.27 -24.17 15.65
N ARG A 44 13.77 -24.83 16.68
CA ARG A 44 13.39 -26.20 17.01
C ARG A 44 12.00 -26.24 17.67
N GLU A 45 11.46 -27.44 17.84
CA GLU A 45 10.19 -27.66 18.52
C GLU A 45 10.16 -27.09 19.96
N ASP A 46 11.30 -27.12 20.66
CA ASP A 46 11.50 -26.55 21.99
C ASP A 46 11.73 -25.03 22.01
N LEU A 47 11.58 -24.36 20.85
CA LEU A 47 11.82 -22.92 20.64
C LEU A 47 13.28 -22.50 20.90
N ARG A 48 14.25 -23.39 20.80
CA ARG A 48 15.67 -23.04 20.74
C ARG A 48 16.04 -22.72 19.30
N LEU A 49 16.90 -21.73 19.14
CA LEU A 49 17.42 -21.35 17.82
C LEU A 49 18.63 -22.19 17.48
N GLU A 50 18.66 -22.73 16.28
CA GLU A 50 19.82 -23.38 15.67
C GLU A 50 20.23 -22.65 14.39
N ALA A 51 21.52 -22.69 14.11
CA ALA A 51 22.08 -22.17 12.87
C ALA A 51 22.78 -23.28 12.08
N LEU A 52 22.50 -23.29 10.79
CA LEU A 52 23.22 -24.08 9.78
C LEU A 52 24.04 -23.12 8.92
N ALA A 53 25.33 -23.38 8.81
CA ALA A 53 26.21 -22.65 7.89
C ALA A 53 26.52 -23.51 6.68
N TYR A 54 26.45 -22.91 5.50
CA TYR A 54 26.64 -23.56 4.22
C TYR A 54 27.96 -23.12 3.55
N ASN A 55 28.58 -24.02 2.82
CA ASN A 55 29.68 -23.68 1.92
C ASN A 55 29.16 -23.17 0.58
N LYS A 56 30.05 -22.71 -0.30
CA LYS A 56 29.69 -22.16 -1.62
C LYS A 56 28.99 -23.16 -2.55
N VAL A 57 29.03 -24.45 -2.23
CA VAL A 57 28.45 -25.54 -3.02
C VAL A 57 27.16 -26.09 -2.39
N GLY A 58 26.66 -25.43 -1.31
CA GLY A 58 25.43 -25.81 -0.63
C GLY A 58 25.55 -26.92 0.40
N GLY A 59 26.76 -27.38 0.71
CA GLY A 59 26.98 -28.37 1.77
C GLY A 59 27.00 -27.74 3.15
N VAL A 60 26.36 -28.37 4.13
CA VAL A 60 26.39 -27.94 5.53
C VAL A 60 27.77 -28.14 6.12
N ILE A 61 28.40 -27.06 6.60
CA ILE A 61 29.73 -27.08 7.23
C ILE A 61 29.67 -27.07 8.75
N LEU A 62 28.63 -26.46 9.29
CA LEU A 62 28.44 -26.30 10.74
C LEU A 62 26.99 -26.30 11.08
N GLN A 63 26.63 -27.05 12.11
CA GLN A 63 25.31 -26.96 12.78
C GLN A 63 25.55 -26.69 14.26
N ARG A 64 24.93 -25.64 14.81
CA ARG A 64 25.14 -25.28 16.21
C ARG A 64 23.91 -24.59 16.79
N ALA A 65 23.59 -24.93 18.04
CA ALA A 65 22.66 -24.13 18.85
C ALA A 65 23.23 -22.72 19.06
N LEU A 66 22.36 -21.70 18.90
CA LEU A 66 22.77 -20.30 19.03
C LEU A 66 22.70 -19.86 20.49
N ASP A 67 23.81 -19.39 20.99
CA ASP A 67 23.90 -18.61 22.21
C ASP A 67 23.88 -17.12 21.86
N LEU A 68 22.67 -16.52 21.88
CA LEU A 68 22.43 -15.16 21.44
C LEU A 68 23.28 -14.09 22.18
N PRO A 69 23.47 -14.16 23.51
CA PRO A 69 24.30 -13.21 24.26
C PRO A 69 25.75 -13.14 23.78
N THR A 70 26.29 -14.21 23.22
CA THR A 70 27.67 -14.23 22.74
C THR A 70 27.83 -13.61 21.35
N ILE A 71 26.73 -13.46 20.59
CA ILE A 71 26.77 -13.00 19.20
C ILE A 71 26.68 -11.49 19.10
N LEU A 72 25.76 -10.87 19.82
CA LEU A 72 25.51 -9.43 19.80
C LEU A 72 25.13 -8.92 21.20
N SER A 73 25.39 -7.64 21.47
CA SER A 73 24.87 -7.04 22.69
C SER A 73 23.32 -7.08 22.67
N ARG A 74 22.74 -7.29 23.84
CA ARG A 74 21.28 -7.41 24.01
C ARG A 74 20.52 -6.23 23.41
N ASN A 75 21.03 -5.02 23.56
CA ASN A 75 20.39 -3.81 23.05
C ASN A 75 20.44 -3.72 21.54
N THR A 76 21.57 -4.06 20.92
CA THR A 76 21.72 -4.09 19.45
C THR A 76 20.81 -5.12 18.83
N LEU A 77 20.74 -6.31 19.43
CA LEU A 77 19.88 -7.38 18.97
C LEU A 77 18.41 -6.98 19.04
N ARG A 78 17.97 -6.43 20.17
CA ARG A 78 16.61 -5.96 20.36
C ARG A 78 16.22 -4.93 19.30
N LYS A 79 17.04 -3.89 19.11
CA LYS A 79 16.80 -2.85 18.11
C LYS A 79 16.65 -3.43 16.71
N TYR A 80 17.56 -4.33 16.33
CA TYR A 80 17.51 -4.96 15.02
C TYR A 80 16.25 -5.81 14.81
N LEU A 81 15.84 -6.59 15.79
CA LEU A 81 14.61 -7.37 15.73
C LEU A 81 13.37 -6.48 15.64
N GLU A 82 13.31 -5.41 16.43
CA GLU A 82 12.20 -4.46 16.37
C GLU A 82 12.08 -3.81 14.99
N GLU A 83 13.21 -3.37 14.41
CA GLU A 83 13.24 -2.80 13.05
C GLU A 83 12.80 -3.83 11.99
N HIS A 84 13.29 -5.07 12.09
CA HIS A 84 12.95 -6.14 11.15
C HIS A 84 11.48 -6.53 11.22
N LEU A 85 10.93 -6.73 12.43
CA LEU A 85 9.52 -7.04 12.63
C LEU A 85 8.59 -5.88 12.21
N ALA A 86 8.99 -4.64 12.47
CA ALA A 86 8.24 -3.48 11.99
C ALA A 86 8.20 -3.42 10.45
N MET A 87 9.30 -3.74 9.79
CA MET A 87 9.33 -3.83 8.33
C MET A 87 8.44 -4.96 7.80
N ALA A 88 8.48 -6.13 8.42
CA ALA A 88 7.63 -7.27 8.07
C ALA A 88 6.13 -6.92 8.19
N ALA A 89 5.75 -6.23 9.28
CA ALA A 89 4.38 -5.73 9.47
C ALA A 89 3.94 -4.78 8.34
N VAL A 90 4.81 -3.86 7.92
CA VAL A 90 4.53 -2.95 6.80
C VAL A 90 4.39 -3.74 5.49
N PHE A 91 5.25 -4.71 5.21
CA PHE A 91 5.13 -5.55 4.02
C PHE A 91 3.85 -6.38 4.01
N LYS A 92 3.39 -6.86 5.16
CA LYS A 92 2.11 -7.55 5.30
C LYS A 92 0.95 -6.64 4.88
N LEU A 93 0.93 -5.38 5.35
CA LEU A 93 -0.06 -4.39 4.95
C LEU A 93 0.03 -4.06 3.45
N VAL A 94 1.23 -3.88 2.90
CA VAL A 94 1.43 -3.66 1.47
C VAL A 94 0.82 -4.79 0.64
N ARG A 95 1.09 -6.06 0.99
CA ARG A 95 0.52 -7.21 0.29
C ARG A 95 -1.01 -7.21 0.36
N ARG A 96 -1.56 -6.91 1.53
CA ARG A 96 -3.01 -6.86 1.76
C ARG A 96 -3.68 -5.76 0.93
N TYR A 97 -3.12 -4.55 0.91
CA TYR A 97 -3.70 -3.41 0.20
C TYR A 97 -3.42 -3.42 -1.31
N LYS A 98 -2.44 -4.20 -1.77
CA LYS A 98 -2.14 -4.32 -3.19
C LYS A 98 -3.30 -4.86 -4.02
N SER A 99 -4.16 -5.68 -3.43
CA SER A 99 -5.35 -6.22 -4.08
C SER A 99 -6.40 -5.16 -4.41
N VAL A 100 -6.39 -4.03 -3.69
CA VAL A 100 -7.32 -2.91 -3.89
C VAL A 100 -6.69 -1.72 -4.62
N GLU A 101 -5.45 -1.84 -5.10
CA GLU A 101 -4.87 -0.87 -6.03
C GLU A 101 -5.78 -0.71 -7.26
N LYS A 102 -5.86 0.51 -7.79
CA LYS A 102 -6.75 0.94 -8.88
C LYS A 102 -8.23 1.07 -8.51
N ASN A 103 -8.61 0.84 -7.27
CA ASN A 103 -9.97 1.12 -6.81
C ASN A 103 -10.21 2.62 -6.62
N LEU A 104 -11.48 3.00 -6.71
CA LEU A 104 -11.97 4.29 -6.31
C LEU A 104 -12.01 4.34 -4.78
N LEU A 105 -11.48 5.43 -4.23
CA LEU A 105 -11.57 5.74 -2.82
C LEU A 105 -12.19 7.13 -2.66
N TRP A 106 -13.16 7.23 -1.78
CA TRP A 106 -13.65 8.50 -1.27
C TRP A 106 -12.87 8.84 0.00
N GLY A 107 -12.30 10.04 0.06
CA GLY A 107 -11.49 10.45 1.19
C GLY A 107 -11.70 11.91 1.54
N GLU A 108 -11.58 12.21 2.82
CA GLU A 108 -11.66 13.55 3.37
C GLU A 108 -10.29 14.23 3.30
N VAL A 109 -10.22 15.39 2.69
CA VAL A 109 -8.99 16.18 2.63
C VAL A 109 -8.72 16.74 4.02
N THR A 110 -7.63 16.36 4.64
CA THR A 110 -7.20 16.82 5.97
C THR A 110 -6.27 18.02 5.89
N GLY A 111 -5.57 18.21 4.77
CA GLY A 111 -4.67 19.34 4.58
C GLY A 111 -3.92 19.27 3.26
N CYS A 112 -3.15 20.33 3.03
CA CYS A 112 -2.28 20.49 1.88
C CYS A 112 -0.97 21.12 2.36
N ASP A 113 0.17 20.59 1.90
CA ASP A 113 1.45 21.20 2.20
C ASP A 113 1.79 22.36 1.23
N PRO A 114 2.87 23.12 1.47
CA PRO A 114 3.30 24.21 0.58
C PRO A 114 3.64 23.76 -0.84
N GLU A 115 3.95 22.47 -1.04
CA GLU A 115 4.24 21.86 -2.34
C GLU A 115 2.97 21.38 -3.06
N TYR A 116 1.79 21.63 -2.50
CA TYR A 116 0.47 21.16 -2.97
C TYR A 116 0.31 19.63 -2.97
N ASN A 117 1.01 18.91 -2.09
CA ASN A 117 0.65 17.53 -1.81
C ASN A 117 -0.57 17.50 -0.89
N LEU A 118 -1.61 16.79 -1.28
CA LEU A 118 -2.82 16.66 -0.47
C LEU A 118 -2.69 15.49 0.49
N TYR A 119 -3.06 15.71 1.74
CA TYR A 119 -3.22 14.67 2.75
C TYR A 119 -4.71 14.36 2.88
N VAL A 120 -5.03 13.08 2.78
CA VAL A 120 -6.41 12.60 2.66
C VAL A 120 -6.63 11.45 3.63
N GLU A 121 -7.59 11.59 4.53
CA GLU A 121 -8.06 10.47 5.34
C GLU A 121 -9.04 9.63 4.52
N THR A 122 -8.75 8.36 4.35
CA THR A 122 -9.57 7.44 3.56
C THR A 122 -9.59 6.05 4.15
N GLU A 123 -10.66 5.32 3.88
CA GLU A 123 -10.83 3.93 4.23
C GLU A 123 -10.38 3.06 3.05
N ILE A 124 -9.28 2.31 3.23
CA ILE A 124 -8.74 1.44 2.17
C ILE A 124 -9.47 0.10 2.14
N LEU A 125 -9.70 -0.48 3.30
CA LEU A 125 -10.52 -1.66 3.51
C LEU A 125 -11.55 -1.33 4.60
N PRO A 126 -12.71 -2.01 4.62
CA PRO A 126 -13.75 -1.76 5.61
C PRO A 126 -13.21 -1.71 7.05
N GLY A 127 -13.40 -0.58 7.73
CA GLY A 127 -12.91 -0.33 9.08
C GLY A 127 -11.43 0.11 9.18
N GLU A 128 -10.67 0.16 8.08
CA GLU A 128 -9.25 0.51 8.08
C GLU A 128 -9.01 1.90 7.48
N ARG A 129 -9.08 2.91 8.31
CA ARG A 129 -8.77 4.29 7.94
C ARG A 129 -7.28 4.57 7.99
N THR A 130 -6.78 5.31 7.03
CA THR A 130 -5.39 5.75 6.97
C THR A 130 -5.27 7.12 6.31
N ILE A 131 -4.16 7.79 6.60
CA ILE A 131 -3.81 9.02 5.89
C ILE A 131 -3.03 8.64 4.65
N ALA A 132 -3.58 9.00 3.49
CA ALA A 132 -2.97 8.83 2.18
C ALA A 132 -2.45 10.16 1.65
N VAL A 133 -1.52 10.12 0.71
CA VAL A 133 -0.99 11.32 0.04
C VAL A 133 -1.33 11.31 -1.44
N CYS A 134 -1.89 12.41 -1.94
CA CYS A 134 -2.00 12.67 -3.37
C CYS A 134 -0.93 13.71 -3.73
N PRO A 135 0.18 13.29 -4.38
CA PRO A 135 1.28 14.19 -4.73
C PRO A 135 0.81 15.29 -5.68
N SER A 136 1.44 16.44 -5.62
CA SER A 136 1.08 17.61 -6.44
C SER A 136 1.06 17.30 -7.95
N ASN A 137 1.98 16.48 -8.44
CA ASN A 137 1.99 16.03 -9.85
C ASN A 137 0.88 15.03 -10.20
N ARG A 138 0.05 14.65 -9.23
CA ARG A 138 -1.13 13.77 -9.36
C ARG A 138 -2.45 14.50 -9.10
N VAL A 139 -2.40 15.80 -8.93
CA VAL A 139 -3.56 16.70 -8.81
C VAL A 139 -3.60 17.58 -10.07
N GLY A 140 -4.78 17.72 -10.67
CA GLY A 140 -4.96 18.58 -11.82
C GLY A 140 -4.66 20.06 -11.48
N LEU A 141 -3.95 20.77 -12.35
CA LEU A 141 -3.62 22.18 -12.11
C LEU A 141 -4.87 23.04 -11.88
N HIS A 142 -5.95 22.76 -12.60
CA HIS A 142 -7.25 23.45 -12.49
C HIS A 142 -7.94 23.19 -11.15
N GLU A 143 -7.57 22.13 -10.42
CA GLU A 143 -8.14 21.78 -9.13
C GLU A 143 -7.35 22.36 -7.94
N ARG A 144 -6.07 22.74 -8.14
CA ARG A 144 -5.20 23.24 -7.06
C ARG A 144 -5.65 24.59 -6.52
N TYR A 145 -6.25 25.41 -7.39
CA TYR A 145 -6.69 26.74 -7.05
C TYR A 145 -8.22 26.79 -6.96
N GLY A 146 -8.76 27.64 -6.10
CA GLY A 146 -10.23 27.86 -6.01
C GLY A 146 -10.94 27.03 -4.95
N GLY A 147 -10.23 26.59 -3.90
CA GLY A 147 -10.88 25.99 -2.72
C GLY A 147 -11.47 24.60 -2.93
N HIS A 148 -11.07 23.89 -3.99
CA HIS A 148 -11.60 22.56 -4.30
C HIS A 148 -11.16 21.48 -3.29
N PHE A 149 -10.04 21.71 -2.61
CA PHE A 149 -9.48 20.81 -1.61
C PHE A 149 -9.39 21.47 -0.23
N GLY A 150 -10.47 22.11 0.20
CA GLY A 150 -10.56 22.59 1.57
C GLY A 150 -10.58 21.43 2.57
N ALA A 151 -10.03 21.66 3.77
CA ALA A 151 -10.08 20.67 4.84
C ALA A 151 -11.54 20.29 5.16
N GLY A 152 -11.80 19.02 5.41
CA GLY A 152 -13.14 18.47 5.64
C GLY A 152 -13.92 18.14 4.35
N GLN A 153 -13.38 18.42 3.16
CA GLN A 153 -14.08 18.11 1.92
C GLN A 153 -13.85 16.65 1.49
N LEU A 154 -14.95 15.96 1.24
CA LEU A 154 -14.93 14.60 0.69
C LEU A 154 -14.72 14.67 -0.82
N ARG A 155 -13.69 13.95 -1.32
CA ARG A 155 -13.32 13.89 -2.74
C ARG A 155 -12.99 12.47 -3.17
N ALA A 156 -13.17 12.23 -4.46
CA ALA A 156 -12.87 10.94 -5.09
C ALA A 156 -11.40 10.86 -5.50
N PHE A 157 -10.75 9.76 -5.20
CA PHE A 157 -9.38 9.48 -5.57
C PHE A 157 -9.26 8.08 -6.15
N HIS A 158 -8.24 7.88 -6.95
CA HIS A 158 -7.83 6.57 -7.42
C HIS A 158 -6.65 6.08 -6.57
N LEU A 159 -6.75 4.90 -5.97
CA LEU A 159 -5.63 4.29 -5.26
C LEU A 159 -4.57 3.86 -6.28
N ARG A 160 -3.48 4.62 -6.35
CA ARG A 160 -2.43 4.39 -7.34
C ARG A 160 -1.49 3.28 -6.95
N ARG A 161 -0.96 3.33 -5.73
CA ARG A 161 -0.02 2.36 -5.19
C ARG A 161 0.08 2.45 -3.68
N VAL A 162 0.55 1.36 -3.12
CA VAL A 162 0.90 1.23 -1.72
C VAL A 162 2.35 0.77 -1.64
N GLU A 163 3.19 1.48 -0.89
CA GLU A 163 4.62 1.22 -0.83
C GLU A 163 5.17 1.32 0.59
N PRO A 164 6.14 0.46 0.95
CA PRO A 164 6.88 0.63 2.20
C PRO A 164 7.85 1.80 2.05
N VAL A 165 7.93 2.64 3.07
CA VAL A 165 8.89 3.75 3.15
C VAL A 165 9.57 3.73 4.50
N SER A 166 10.76 4.26 4.60
CA SER A 166 11.44 4.50 5.87
C SER A 166 11.42 6.00 6.16
N LEU A 167 10.84 6.38 7.28
CA LEU A 167 10.84 7.76 7.75
C LEU A 167 11.60 7.83 9.07
N ASN A 168 12.73 8.53 9.08
CA ASN A 168 13.64 8.62 10.25
C ASN A 168 14.02 7.24 10.82
N GLY A 169 14.29 6.27 9.93
CA GLY A 169 14.63 4.90 10.32
C GLY A 169 13.44 4.02 10.73
N THR A 170 12.24 4.58 10.80
CA THR A 170 11.02 3.83 11.14
C THR A 170 10.28 3.40 9.87
N PRO A 171 10.06 2.09 9.66
CA PRO A 171 9.26 1.60 8.54
C PRO A 171 7.81 2.06 8.65
N ARG A 172 7.27 2.56 7.55
CA ARG A 172 5.88 3.03 7.45
C ARG A 172 5.26 2.64 6.13
N LEU A 173 3.95 2.58 6.11
CA LEU A 173 3.16 2.43 4.90
C LEU A 173 2.90 3.80 4.29
N LYS A 174 3.19 3.95 2.99
CA LYS A 174 2.80 5.12 2.21
C LYS A 174 1.73 4.71 1.20
N VAL A 175 0.57 5.33 1.31
CA VAL A 175 -0.55 5.17 0.38
C VAL A 175 -0.56 6.36 -0.56
N VAL A 176 -0.45 6.10 -1.86
CA VAL A 176 -0.38 7.14 -2.89
C VAL A 176 -1.66 7.17 -3.69
N LEU A 177 -2.32 8.31 -3.69
CA LEU A 177 -3.53 8.61 -4.44
C LEU A 177 -3.23 9.34 -5.75
N ASP A 178 -4.20 9.34 -6.64
CA ASP A 178 -4.10 9.94 -7.98
C ASP A 178 -5.45 10.51 -8.41
N ARG A 179 -5.43 11.73 -8.94
CA ARG A 179 -6.62 12.37 -9.53
C ARG A 179 -6.50 12.59 -11.04
N VAL A 180 -5.35 12.27 -11.65
CA VAL A 180 -5.12 12.53 -13.09
C VAL A 180 -5.24 11.28 -13.97
N SER A 181 -5.47 10.10 -13.39
CA SER A 181 -5.57 8.85 -14.15
C SER A 181 -6.89 8.74 -14.94
N LYS A 182 -6.83 8.04 -16.08
CA LYS A 182 -8.04 7.65 -16.84
C LYS A 182 -8.94 6.72 -16.03
N THR A 183 -8.32 5.85 -15.24
CA THR A 183 -9.02 4.88 -14.37
C THR A 183 -9.93 5.57 -13.35
N LEU A 184 -9.55 6.75 -12.84
CA LEU A 184 -10.42 7.51 -11.94
C LEU A 184 -11.75 7.87 -12.62
N VAL A 185 -11.72 8.33 -13.87
CA VAL A 185 -12.93 8.65 -14.63
C VAL A 185 -13.82 7.42 -14.81
N GLU A 186 -13.19 6.28 -15.14
CA GLU A 186 -13.91 5.02 -15.34
C GLU A 186 -14.55 4.50 -14.05
N THR A 187 -13.79 4.47 -12.96
CA THR A 187 -14.27 3.98 -11.66
C THR A 187 -15.33 4.90 -11.08
N LEU A 188 -15.16 6.21 -11.24
CA LEU A 188 -16.12 7.19 -10.76
C LEU A 188 -17.44 7.14 -11.56
N LEU A 189 -17.38 6.96 -12.87
CA LEU A 189 -18.60 6.71 -13.66
C LEU A 189 -19.31 5.44 -13.19
N ARG A 190 -18.58 4.34 -12.94
CA ARG A 190 -19.19 3.08 -12.45
C ARG A 190 -19.79 3.22 -11.05
N ASP A 191 -19.21 4.04 -10.20
CA ASP A 191 -19.72 4.31 -8.85
C ASP A 191 -21.10 5.00 -8.90
N HIS A 192 -21.29 5.88 -9.89
CA HIS A 192 -22.57 6.58 -10.11
C HIS A 192 -23.57 5.83 -10.98
N LEU A 193 -23.27 4.57 -11.41
CA LEU A 193 -24.23 3.75 -12.13
C LEU A 193 -25.11 2.95 -11.15
N GLU A 194 -26.41 2.94 -11.40
CA GLU A 194 -27.36 2.06 -10.71
C GLU A 194 -27.06 0.58 -11.00
N PHE A 195 -27.56 -0.30 -10.16
CA PHE A 195 -27.24 -1.74 -10.20
C PHE A 195 -27.43 -2.36 -11.58
N ASP A 196 -28.55 -2.06 -12.26
CA ASP A 196 -28.87 -2.60 -13.61
C ASP A 196 -27.93 -2.07 -14.70
N SER A 197 -27.31 -0.91 -14.46
CA SER A 197 -26.36 -0.28 -15.41
C SER A 197 -24.91 -0.70 -15.18
N LYS A 198 -24.58 -1.43 -14.11
CA LYS A 198 -23.20 -1.88 -13.80
C LYS A 198 -22.63 -2.84 -14.85
N GLN A 199 -23.46 -3.49 -15.64
CA GLN A 199 -23.03 -4.36 -16.76
C GLN A 199 -22.49 -3.57 -17.97
N ILE A 200 -22.65 -2.24 -18.00
CA ILE A 200 -22.14 -1.42 -19.09
C ILE A 200 -20.62 -1.43 -19.07
N LYS A 201 -20.03 -1.93 -20.14
CA LYS A 201 -18.58 -1.83 -20.32
C LYS A 201 -18.24 -0.40 -20.73
N LEU A 202 -17.29 0.20 -20.04
CA LEU A 202 -16.82 1.55 -20.33
C LEU A 202 -15.29 1.64 -20.19
N ARG A 203 -14.67 2.50 -21.00
CA ARG A 203 -13.21 2.74 -21.00
C ARG A 203 -12.92 4.20 -21.37
N CYS A 204 -12.12 4.86 -20.57
CA CYS A 204 -11.62 6.18 -20.86
C CYS A 204 -10.39 6.09 -21.78
N VAL A 205 -10.57 6.44 -23.05
CA VAL A 205 -9.50 6.35 -24.05
C VAL A 205 -8.55 7.52 -24.01
N LYS A 206 -9.07 8.73 -23.77
CA LYS A 206 -8.26 9.96 -23.63
C LYS A 206 -8.79 10.80 -22.47
N ARG A 207 -7.87 11.40 -21.73
CA ARG A 207 -8.16 12.37 -20.70
C ARG A 207 -7.23 13.57 -20.86
N TYR A 208 -7.81 14.73 -21.01
CA TYR A 208 -7.14 16.03 -20.98
C TYR A 208 -7.55 16.70 -19.67
N VAL A 209 -6.73 16.47 -18.65
CA VAL A 209 -7.00 16.89 -17.26
C VAL A 209 -7.38 18.36 -17.18
N GLY A 210 -8.51 18.67 -16.56
CA GLY A 210 -9.06 20.02 -16.47
C GLY A 210 -9.77 20.55 -17.72
N HIS A 211 -9.89 19.72 -18.75
CA HIS A 211 -10.60 20.10 -19.97
C HIS A 211 -11.70 19.10 -20.31
N LYS A 212 -11.30 17.90 -20.79
CA LYS A 212 -12.26 16.86 -21.20
C LYS A 212 -11.72 15.46 -21.09
N SER A 213 -12.61 14.52 -20.77
CA SER A 213 -12.38 13.08 -20.84
C SER A 213 -13.24 12.44 -21.92
N ILE A 214 -12.65 11.57 -22.76
CA ILE A 214 -13.35 10.83 -23.81
C ILE A 214 -13.50 9.38 -23.33
N VAL A 215 -14.75 8.96 -23.15
CA VAL A 215 -15.12 7.63 -22.63
C VAL A 215 -15.90 6.89 -23.72
N LEU A 216 -15.46 5.68 -24.03
CA LEU A 216 -16.23 4.73 -24.83
C LEU A 216 -17.11 3.90 -23.92
N ALA A 217 -18.37 3.70 -24.27
CA ALA A 217 -19.31 2.87 -23.54
C ALA A 217 -20.11 1.97 -24.51
N THR A 218 -20.47 0.77 -24.06
CA THR A 218 -21.27 -0.16 -24.89
C THR A 218 -22.74 0.19 -24.92
N LYS A 219 -23.22 1.00 -23.98
CA LYS A 219 -24.61 1.50 -23.91
C LYS A 219 -24.60 2.95 -23.43
N GLN A 220 -25.74 3.61 -23.61
CA GLN A 220 -25.94 4.98 -23.15
C GLN A 220 -25.82 5.05 -21.62
N LEU A 221 -25.02 6.01 -21.11
CA LEU A 221 -24.88 6.29 -19.69
C LEU A 221 -25.96 7.27 -19.22
N PRO A 222 -26.44 7.13 -17.98
CA PRO A 222 -27.37 8.09 -17.38
C PRO A 222 -26.74 9.49 -17.33
N LYS A 223 -27.47 10.51 -17.76
CA LYS A 223 -27.00 11.90 -17.71
C LYS A 223 -26.56 12.33 -16.30
N LYS A 224 -27.28 11.85 -15.27
CA LYS A 224 -26.95 12.11 -13.86
C LYS A 224 -25.52 11.67 -13.49
N ALA A 225 -25.12 10.47 -13.93
CA ALA A 225 -23.76 9.94 -13.68
C ALA A 225 -22.69 10.81 -14.36
N ILE A 226 -22.92 11.19 -15.63
CA ILE A 226 -22.00 12.06 -16.37
C ILE A 226 -21.83 13.42 -15.65
N ILE A 227 -22.93 14.06 -15.30
CA ILE A 227 -22.92 15.36 -14.60
C ILE A 227 -22.24 15.28 -13.23
N ALA A 228 -22.43 14.18 -12.49
CA ALA A 228 -21.79 13.98 -11.20
C ALA A 228 -20.25 13.91 -11.37
N VAL A 229 -19.76 13.18 -12.35
CA VAL A 229 -18.33 13.08 -12.65
C VAL A 229 -17.76 14.40 -13.17
N ASP A 230 -18.48 15.11 -14.05
CA ASP A 230 -18.10 16.45 -14.53
C ASP A 230 -17.86 17.42 -13.35
N ARG A 231 -18.80 17.42 -12.39
CA ARG A 231 -18.74 18.28 -11.19
C ARG A 231 -17.59 17.89 -10.26
N GLU A 232 -17.40 16.58 -10.03
CA GLU A 232 -16.35 16.10 -9.12
C GLU A 232 -14.95 16.38 -9.68
N LEU A 233 -14.74 16.18 -10.98
CA LEU A 233 -13.43 16.36 -11.61
C LEU A 233 -13.22 17.74 -12.22
N LYS A 234 -14.25 18.61 -12.24
CA LYS A 234 -14.25 19.92 -12.92
C LYS A 234 -13.76 19.83 -14.36
N GLU A 235 -14.12 18.76 -15.06
CA GLU A 235 -13.80 18.55 -16.46
C GLU A 235 -14.97 17.93 -17.21
N ARG A 236 -15.10 18.20 -18.51
CA ARG A 236 -16.21 17.68 -19.31
C ARG A 236 -15.98 16.20 -19.67
N VAL A 237 -16.94 15.33 -19.32
CA VAL A 237 -16.95 13.92 -19.76
C VAL A 237 -17.78 13.76 -21.04
N GLN A 238 -17.11 13.34 -22.11
CA GLN A 238 -17.74 13.07 -23.40
C GLN A 238 -17.85 11.55 -23.59
N VAL A 239 -19.08 11.03 -23.68
CA VAL A 239 -19.32 9.61 -23.88
C VAL A 239 -19.65 9.34 -25.35
N GLN A 240 -18.97 8.33 -25.92
CA GLN A 240 -19.23 7.81 -27.27
C GLN A 240 -19.70 6.37 -27.17
N ILE A 241 -20.80 6.04 -27.83
CA ILE A 241 -21.35 4.68 -27.82
C ILE A 241 -20.68 3.88 -28.92
N VAL A 242 -20.17 2.70 -28.54
CA VAL A 242 -19.48 1.77 -29.44
C VAL A 242 -20.04 0.36 -29.26
N LYS A 243 -20.06 -0.44 -30.32
CA LYS A 243 -20.54 -1.83 -30.23
C LYS A 243 -19.59 -2.69 -29.37
N ASN A 244 -18.29 -2.52 -29.55
CA ASN A 244 -17.25 -3.23 -28.82
C ASN A 244 -16.20 -2.24 -28.32
N LEU A 245 -15.65 -2.49 -27.13
CA LEU A 245 -14.51 -1.74 -26.60
C LEU A 245 -13.21 -2.29 -27.21
N PRO A 246 -12.25 -1.42 -27.56
CA PRO A 246 -10.92 -1.80 -28.03
C PRO A 246 -10.07 -2.41 -26.93
#